data_ae9020b280dd546d9b3fd385b37dedfe
#
_entry.id   ae9020b280dd546d9b3fd385b37dedfe
#
_cell.length_a   1.000
_cell.length_b   1.000
_cell.length_c   1.000
_cell.angle_alpha   90.00
_cell.angle_beta   90.00
_cell.angle_gamma   90.00
#
_symmetry.space_group_name_H-M   'P 1'
#
loop_
_entity.id
_entity.type
_entity.pdbx_description
1 polymer ?
#
loop_
_entity_poly.entity_id
_entity_poly.type
_entity_poly.pdbx_seq_one_letter_code
_entity_poly.pdbx_strand_id
1 'polypeptide(L)'
;MSKILIIEDEEPIRRVLVRILTEEDSKFEIHEASDGKKGLDSISKESFDLVLCDIKMPKIDGMELLQRTRKQYPSLPFIMLTGHGNIETAVESMKLGAYDFIPKPPDLNRLITSVRNALEKKELVAENKILRKKV
;
A
#
# COMPACT_ATOMS: atom_id res chain seq x y z
N MET A 1 8.00 7.66 12.62
CA MET A 1 6.87 6.72 12.74
C MET A 1 6.20 6.58 11.37
N SER A 2 6.09 5.36 10.89
CA SER A 2 5.50 5.13 9.57
C SER A 2 3.99 4.98 9.65
N LYS A 3 3.28 5.65 8.78
CA LYS A 3 1.82 5.65 8.71
C LYS A 3 1.37 4.83 7.51
N ILE A 4 0.65 3.76 7.78
CA ILE A 4 0.26 2.77 6.78
C ILE A 4 -1.25 2.69 6.68
N LEU A 5 -1.78 2.74 5.46
CA LEU A 5 -3.20 2.58 5.19
C LEU A 5 -3.45 1.20 4.58
N ILE A 6 -4.39 0.47 5.15
CA ILE A 6 -4.83 -0.83 4.62
C ILE A 6 -6.22 -0.67 4.05
N ILE A 7 -6.38 -0.93 2.76
CA ILE A 7 -7.67 -0.85 2.05
C ILE A 7 -8.07 -2.27 1.65
N GLU A 8 -9.05 -2.84 2.33
CA GLU A 8 -9.50 -4.20 2.13
C GLU A 8 -10.97 -4.30 2.54
N ASP A 9 -11.83 -4.82 1.67
CA ASP A 9 -13.25 -4.91 1.93
C ASP A 9 -13.64 -6.11 2.82
N GLU A 10 -12.83 -7.17 2.80
CA GLU A 10 -13.07 -8.35 3.64
C GLU A 10 -12.51 -8.15 5.04
N GLU A 11 -13.39 -7.97 6.01
CA GLU A 11 -12.99 -7.68 7.39
C GLU A 11 -12.03 -8.71 8.00
N PRO A 12 -12.24 -10.02 7.84
CA PRO A 12 -11.30 -11.00 8.41
C PRO A 12 -9.87 -10.85 7.86
N ILE A 13 -9.75 -10.57 6.57
CA ILE A 13 -8.45 -10.38 5.94
C ILE A 13 -7.82 -9.08 6.43
N ARG A 14 -8.61 -8.01 6.49
CA ARG A 14 -8.13 -6.71 6.97
C ARG A 14 -7.61 -6.81 8.40
N ARG A 15 -8.31 -7.52 9.27
CA ARG A 15 -7.88 -7.72 10.66
C ARG A 15 -6.56 -8.46 10.76
N VAL A 16 -6.37 -9.48 9.93
CA VAL A 16 -5.11 -10.25 9.91
C VAL A 16 -3.95 -9.34 9.50
N LEU A 17 -4.15 -8.51 8.46
CA LEU A 17 -3.12 -7.58 7.99
C LEU A 17 -2.75 -6.56 9.06
N VAL A 18 -3.74 -5.99 9.73
CA VAL A 18 -3.52 -5.03 10.83
C VAL A 18 -2.70 -5.69 11.93
N ARG A 19 -3.07 -6.91 12.31
CA ARG A 19 -2.37 -7.65 13.37
C ARG A 19 -0.92 -7.93 13.01
N ILE A 20 -0.69 -8.41 11.80
CA ILE A 20 0.67 -8.72 11.32
C ILE A 20 1.56 -7.48 11.40
N LEU A 21 1.09 -6.35 10.91
CA LEU A 21 1.89 -5.13 10.89
C LEU A 21 2.07 -4.53 12.28
N THR A 22 1.03 -4.58 13.10
CA THR A 22 1.10 -4.08 14.48
C THR A 22 2.09 -4.89 15.31
N GLU A 23 2.11 -6.21 15.15
CA GLU A 23 3.05 -7.09 15.85
C GLU A 23 4.48 -6.94 15.34
N GLU A 24 4.64 -6.62 14.05
CA GLU A 24 5.97 -6.45 13.46
C GLU A 24 6.69 -5.22 14.01
N ASP A 25 5.97 -4.10 14.14
CA ASP A 25 6.57 -2.88 14.67
C ASP A 25 5.48 -2.05 15.34
N SER A 26 5.61 -1.88 16.66
CA SER A 26 4.65 -1.10 17.44
C SER A 26 4.63 0.39 17.08
N LYS A 27 5.65 0.85 16.35
CA LYS A 27 5.73 2.24 15.89
C LYS A 27 4.96 2.50 14.61
N PHE A 28 4.50 1.45 13.92
CA PHE A 28 3.64 1.63 12.75
C PHE A 28 2.28 2.18 13.20
N GLU A 29 1.85 3.26 12.57
CA GLU A 29 0.50 3.78 12.77
C GLU A 29 -0.37 3.23 11.65
N ILE A 30 -1.29 2.32 12.00
CA ILE A 30 -2.10 1.58 11.02
C ILE A 30 -3.48 2.20 10.93
N HIS A 31 -3.89 2.56 9.72
CA HIS A 31 -5.24 3.03 9.41
C HIS A 31 -5.92 2.05 8.48
N GLU A 32 -7.24 1.99 8.54
CA GLU A 32 -8.03 1.03 7.78
C GLU A 32 -9.09 1.73 6.94
N ALA A 33 -9.35 1.19 5.76
CA ALA A 33 -10.48 1.58 4.93
C ALA A 33 -11.13 0.31 4.40
N SER A 34 -12.46 0.25 4.47
CA SER A 34 -13.21 -0.95 4.11
C SER A 34 -13.62 -0.99 2.64
N ASP A 35 -13.34 0.06 1.87
CA ASP A 35 -13.56 0.09 0.43
C ASP A 35 -12.67 1.15 -0.23
N GLY A 36 -12.67 1.16 -1.56
CA GLY A 36 -11.82 2.07 -2.31
C GLY A 36 -12.16 3.53 -2.15
N LYS A 37 -13.44 3.86 -1.98
CA LYS A 37 -13.87 5.24 -1.77
C LYS A 37 -13.36 5.77 -0.45
N LYS A 38 -13.50 4.99 0.63
CA LYS A 38 -12.98 5.36 1.95
C LYS A 38 -11.46 5.48 1.92
N GLY A 39 -10.80 4.59 1.18
CA GLY A 39 -9.36 4.65 0.99
C GLY A 39 -8.92 5.94 0.32
N LEU A 40 -9.60 6.31 -0.77
CA LEU A 40 -9.30 7.54 -1.49
C LEU A 40 -9.52 8.77 -0.61
N ASP A 41 -10.62 8.79 0.16
CA ASP A 41 -10.90 9.88 1.10
C ASP A 41 -9.80 9.99 2.15
N SER A 42 -9.34 8.88 2.70
CA SER A 42 -8.26 8.87 3.68
C SER A 42 -6.97 9.44 3.10
N ILE A 43 -6.60 9.03 1.89
CA ILE A 43 -5.39 9.49 1.22
C ILE A 43 -5.44 11.01 0.97
N SER A 44 -6.62 11.55 0.67
CA SER A 44 -6.78 12.98 0.43
C SER A 44 -6.74 13.83 1.70
N LYS A 45 -7.07 13.23 2.85
CA LYS A 45 -7.12 13.95 4.13
C LYS A 45 -5.85 13.85 4.96
N GLU A 46 -5.10 12.77 4.83
CA GLU A 46 -3.92 12.50 5.64
C GLU A 46 -2.77 12.04 4.77
N SER A 47 -1.55 12.26 5.24
CA SER A 47 -0.34 11.78 4.57
C SER A 47 -0.02 10.37 5.03
N PHE A 48 0.16 9.45 4.10
CA PHE A 48 0.57 8.08 4.39
C PHE A 48 1.95 7.79 3.80
N ASP A 49 2.64 6.84 4.41
CA ASP A 49 3.96 6.40 3.94
C ASP A 49 3.86 5.18 3.06
N LEU A 50 2.77 4.43 3.16
CA LEU A 50 2.55 3.21 2.41
C LEU A 50 1.05 2.89 2.37
N VAL A 51 0.59 2.32 1.25
CA VAL A 51 -0.77 1.82 1.11
C VAL A 51 -0.72 0.34 0.74
N LEU A 52 -1.43 -0.49 1.51
CA LEU A 52 -1.74 -1.88 1.16
C LEU A 52 -3.16 -1.88 0.61
N CYS A 53 -3.36 -2.30 -0.61
CA CYS A 53 -4.65 -2.18 -1.28
C CYS A 53 -5.05 -3.46 -1.99
N ASP A 54 -6.25 -3.98 -1.68
CA ASP A 54 -6.82 -5.08 -2.44
C ASP A 54 -7.19 -4.60 -3.84
N ILE A 55 -6.98 -5.43 -4.84
CA ILE A 55 -7.32 -5.08 -6.22
C ILE A 55 -8.84 -5.15 -6.45
N LYS A 56 -9.48 -6.22 -6.00
CA LYS A 56 -10.92 -6.41 -6.22
C LYS A 56 -11.75 -5.92 -5.05
N MET A 57 -12.40 -4.79 -5.23
CA MET A 57 -13.28 -4.20 -4.22
C MET A 57 -14.50 -3.58 -4.90
N PRO A 58 -15.63 -3.50 -4.20
CA PRO A 58 -16.79 -2.77 -4.74
C PRO A 58 -16.52 -1.27 -4.81
N LYS A 59 -17.30 -0.57 -5.61
CA LYS A 59 -17.23 0.89 -5.88
C LYS A 59 -15.98 1.26 -6.67
N ILE A 60 -14.87 1.53 -6.01
CA ILE A 60 -13.60 1.85 -6.67
C ILE A 60 -12.66 0.69 -6.41
N ASP A 61 -12.23 -0.02 -7.45
CA ASP A 61 -11.28 -1.12 -7.27
C ASP A 61 -9.86 -0.60 -7.09
N GLY A 62 -8.96 -1.52 -6.70
CA GLY A 62 -7.58 -1.16 -6.39
C GLY A 62 -6.81 -0.59 -7.58
N MET A 63 -7.10 -1.05 -8.79
CA MET A 63 -6.42 -0.56 -9.99
C MET A 63 -6.79 0.89 -10.27
N GLU A 64 -8.09 1.22 -10.17
CA GLU A 64 -8.56 2.58 -10.36
C GLU A 64 -8.02 3.51 -9.28
N LEU A 65 -8.00 3.03 -8.04
CA LEU A 65 -7.44 3.78 -6.92
C LEU A 65 -5.97 4.10 -7.16
N LEU A 66 -5.21 3.11 -7.60
CA LEU A 66 -3.79 3.27 -7.91
C LEU A 66 -3.58 4.33 -9.00
N GLN A 67 -4.35 4.26 -10.08
CA GLN A 67 -4.26 5.23 -11.17
C GLN A 67 -4.56 6.65 -10.70
N ARG A 68 -5.62 6.83 -9.92
CA ARG A 68 -6.01 8.14 -9.41
C ARG A 68 -4.97 8.74 -8.47
N THR A 69 -4.44 7.92 -7.57
CA THR A 69 -3.50 8.40 -6.57
C THR A 69 -2.10 8.64 -7.14
N ARG A 70 -1.68 7.90 -8.16
CA ARG A 70 -0.35 8.10 -8.77
C ARG A 70 -0.17 9.50 -9.34
N LYS A 71 -1.23 10.12 -9.83
CA LYS A 71 -1.17 11.47 -10.39
C LYS A 71 -0.91 12.52 -9.33
N GLN A 72 -1.53 12.40 -8.16
CA GLN A 72 -1.43 13.38 -7.08
C GLN A 72 -0.32 13.04 -6.07
N TYR A 73 -0.04 11.76 -5.89
CA TYR A 73 0.90 11.28 -4.88
C TYR A 73 1.91 10.29 -5.51
N PRO A 74 2.76 10.78 -6.43
CA PRO A 74 3.65 9.87 -7.19
C PRO A 74 4.68 9.14 -6.33
N SER A 75 4.97 9.64 -5.13
CA SER A 75 5.93 9.02 -4.22
C SER A 75 5.31 8.04 -3.22
N LEU A 76 3.97 7.96 -3.17
CA LEU A 76 3.29 7.07 -2.24
C LEU A 76 3.34 5.63 -2.78
N PRO A 77 4.06 4.71 -2.10
CA PRO A 77 4.13 3.34 -2.58
C PRO A 77 2.85 2.57 -2.28
N PHE A 78 2.42 1.78 -3.27
CA PHE A 78 1.28 0.88 -3.16
C PHE A 78 1.75 -0.56 -3.26
N ILE A 79 1.36 -1.38 -2.28
CA ILE A 79 1.50 -2.83 -2.36
C ILE A 79 0.11 -3.38 -2.61
N MET A 80 -0.06 -4.07 -3.74
CA MET A 80 -1.36 -4.57 -4.16
C MET A 80 -1.55 -6.00 -3.67
N LEU A 81 -2.74 -6.31 -3.16
CA LEU A 81 -3.11 -7.67 -2.75
C LEU A 81 -3.92 -8.29 -3.89
N THR A 82 -3.44 -9.42 -4.41
CA THR A 82 -4.04 -10.06 -5.57
C THR A 82 -4.72 -11.36 -5.18
N GLY A 83 -5.84 -11.67 -5.86
CA GLY A 83 -6.49 -12.96 -5.69
C GLY A 83 -5.65 -14.07 -6.27
N HIS A 84 -5.89 -15.28 -5.77
CA HIS A 84 -5.18 -16.47 -6.23
C HIS A 84 -5.40 -16.68 -7.75
N GLY A 85 -4.31 -16.84 -8.49
CA GLY A 85 -4.36 -17.05 -9.93
C GLY A 85 -4.46 -15.81 -10.82
N ASN A 86 -4.50 -14.61 -10.24
CA ASN A 86 -4.64 -13.35 -10.99
C ASN A 86 -3.28 -12.72 -11.35
N ILE A 87 -2.45 -13.46 -12.08
CA ILE A 87 -1.13 -12.99 -12.48
C ILE A 87 -1.21 -11.78 -13.42
N GLU A 88 -2.15 -11.81 -14.36
CA GLU A 88 -2.30 -10.71 -15.33
C GLU A 88 -2.62 -9.38 -14.64
N THR A 89 -3.52 -9.41 -13.67
CA THR A 89 -3.88 -8.23 -12.90
C THR A 89 -2.70 -7.73 -12.07
N ALA A 90 -1.93 -8.65 -11.49
CA ALA A 90 -0.74 -8.30 -10.73
C ALA A 90 0.29 -7.59 -11.62
N VAL A 91 0.56 -8.15 -12.81
CA VAL A 91 1.50 -7.55 -13.76
C VAL A 91 1.01 -6.16 -14.20
N GLU A 92 -0.28 -6.02 -14.46
CA GLU A 92 -0.86 -4.73 -14.84
C GLU A 92 -0.68 -3.69 -13.73
N SER A 93 -0.87 -4.08 -12.47
CA SER A 93 -0.67 -3.15 -11.35
C SER A 93 0.78 -2.65 -11.29
N MET A 94 1.74 -3.51 -11.58
CA MET A 94 3.15 -3.10 -11.62
C MET A 94 3.40 -2.10 -12.75
N LYS A 95 2.78 -2.30 -13.92
CA LYS A 95 2.87 -1.36 -15.04
C LYS A 95 2.27 0.01 -14.71
N LEU A 96 1.24 0.03 -13.86
CA LEU A 96 0.59 1.26 -13.42
C LEU A 96 1.33 1.96 -12.29
N GLY A 97 2.41 1.36 -11.80
CA GLY A 97 3.28 1.99 -10.83
C GLY A 97 3.18 1.46 -9.40
N ALA A 98 2.57 0.31 -9.18
CA ALA A 98 2.59 -0.32 -7.86
C ALA A 98 4.03 -0.67 -7.49
N TYR A 99 4.35 -0.59 -6.22
CA TYR A 99 5.66 -0.98 -5.73
C TYR A 99 5.86 -2.50 -5.79
N ASP A 100 4.82 -3.24 -5.38
CA ASP A 100 4.85 -4.70 -5.34
C ASP A 100 3.42 -5.24 -5.36
N PHE A 101 3.30 -6.55 -5.55
CA PHE A 101 2.04 -7.25 -5.38
C PHE A 101 2.27 -8.49 -4.52
N ILE A 102 1.25 -8.88 -3.76
CA ILE A 102 1.32 -10.04 -2.87
C ILE A 102 0.06 -10.88 -3.06
N PRO A 103 0.20 -12.16 -3.44
CA PRO A 103 -0.96 -13.05 -3.59
C PRO A 103 -1.64 -13.33 -2.26
N LYS A 104 -2.95 -13.46 -2.27
CA LYS A 104 -3.73 -13.90 -1.12
C LYS A 104 -3.77 -15.43 -1.07
N PRO A 105 -3.72 -16.04 0.11
CA PRO A 105 -3.47 -15.45 1.42
C PRO A 105 -2.02 -14.96 1.52
N PRO A 106 -1.78 -13.82 2.18
CA PRO A 106 -0.44 -13.25 2.19
C PRO A 106 0.54 -14.09 3.01
N ASP A 107 1.69 -14.37 2.40
CA ASP A 107 2.80 -14.96 3.13
C ASP A 107 3.39 -13.90 4.06
N LEU A 108 3.52 -14.25 5.33
CA LEU A 108 3.97 -13.33 6.38
C LEU A 108 5.32 -12.69 6.05
N ASN A 109 6.30 -13.52 5.72
CA ASN A 109 7.66 -13.02 5.46
C ASN A 109 7.70 -12.14 4.21
N ARG A 110 6.97 -12.52 3.16
CA ARG A 110 6.90 -11.73 1.94
C ARG A 110 6.26 -10.37 2.18
N LEU A 111 5.16 -10.35 2.94
CA LEU A 111 4.45 -9.10 3.27
C LEU A 111 5.36 -8.15 4.05
N ILE A 112 5.97 -8.64 5.11
CA ILE A 112 6.84 -7.83 5.97
C ILE A 112 8.05 -7.30 5.19
N THR A 113 8.68 -8.15 4.39
CA THR A 113 9.82 -7.76 3.57
C THR A 113 9.44 -6.66 2.57
N SER A 114 8.30 -6.82 1.91
CA SER A 114 7.82 -5.82 0.95
C SER A 114 7.50 -4.49 1.62
N VAL A 115 6.84 -4.52 2.78
CA VAL A 115 6.51 -3.32 3.55
C VAL A 115 7.79 -2.59 3.97
N ARG A 116 8.75 -3.29 4.52
CA ARG A 116 10.01 -2.68 4.95
C ARG A 116 10.79 -2.09 3.80
N ASN A 117 10.88 -2.80 2.69
CA ASN A 117 11.57 -2.32 1.50
C ASN A 117 10.90 -1.08 0.91
N ALA A 118 9.58 -1.05 0.87
CA ALA A 118 8.84 0.10 0.35
C ALA A 118 9.07 1.34 1.22
N LEU A 119 9.04 1.19 2.53
CA LEU A 119 9.27 2.29 3.47
C LEU A 119 10.71 2.79 3.39
N GLU A 120 11.66 1.88 3.29
CA GLU A 120 13.08 2.23 3.15
C GLU A 120 13.35 2.98 1.86
N LYS A 121 12.79 2.51 0.74
CA LYS A 121 12.93 3.18 -0.55
C LYS A 121 12.38 4.60 -0.51
N LYS A 122 11.24 4.81 0.14
CA LYS A 122 10.65 6.14 0.28
C LYS A 122 11.57 7.08 1.06
N GLU A 123 12.16 6.61 2.14
CA GLU A 123 13.11 7.38 2.94
C GLU A 123 14.34 7.76 2.13
N LEU A 124 14.91 6.82 1.38
CA LEU A 124 16.09 7.08 0.54
C LEU A 124 15.81 8.10 -0.54
N VAL A 125 14.65 8.05 -1.17
CA VAL A 125 14.26 9.04 -2.19
C VAL A 125 14.13 10.43 -1.56
N ALA A 126 13.50 10.54 -0.38
CA ALA A 126 13.36 11.81 0.33
C ALA A 126 14.74 12.34 0.73
N GLU A 127 15.62 11.50 1.23
CA GLU A 127 16.99 11.86 1.61
C GLU A 127 17.78 12.35 0.42
N ASN A 128 17.72 11.68 -0.72
CA ASN A 128 18.38 12.11 -1.95
C ASN A 128 17.90 13.48 -2.42
N LYS A 129 16.62 13.76 -2.33
CA LYS A 129 16.07 15.07 -2.69
C LYS A 129 16.60 16.17 -1.78
N ILE A 130 16.74 15.89 -0.49
CA ILE A 130 17.32 16.85 0.47
C ILE A 130 18.77 17.12 0.13
N LEU A 131 19.56 16.08 -0.13
CA LEU A 131 20.96 16.20 -0.47
C LEU A 131 21.17 17.00 -1.75
N ARG A 132 20.35 16.79 -2.77
CA ARG A 132 20.41 17.54 -4.02
C ARG A 132 20.13 19.03 -3.83
N LYS A 133 19.27 19.39 -2.90
CA LYS A 133 18.96 20.80 -2.60
C LYS A 133 20.09 21.52 -1.88
N LYS A 134 20.98 20.80 -1.22
CA LYS A 134 22.11 21.38 -0.49
C LYS A 134 23.31 21.68 -1.40
N VAL A 135 23.32 21.16 -2.59
CA VAL A 135 24.36 21.39 -3.57
C VAL A 135 24.01 22.60 -4.43
#